data_f526ccb3ee23325fb1b807eefdb4b346
#
_entry.id   f526ccb3ee23325fb1b807eefdb4b346
#
_cell.length_a   1.000
_cell.length_b   1.000
_cell.length_c   1.000
_cell.angle_alpha   90.00
_cell.angle_beta   90.00
_cell.angle_gamma   90.00
#
_symmetry.space_group_name_H-M   'P 1'
#
loop_
_entity.id
_entity.type
_entity.pdbx_description
1 polymer ?
#
loop_
_entity_poly.entity_id
_entity_poly.type
_entity_poly.pdbx_seq_one_letter_code
_entity_poly.pdbx_strand_id
1 'polypeptide(L)'
;MRSVLIRRFEISDQLTHLFNALFWAVLAATGILIGSASRASGEPTHFSIGVHFAFGFALAILLSAYILGAKSRFQRMLFEIFRTDRPFLAWFKCLGGYPSKILNRPQKSSSVPPQGRYNAGQRIAYGALIFLNILLLASGFALFALHQPQEVQSSAYRLALCVHSGAFGLACLLPATHIPMAFLSRPRSKPCCCLWEEFFWQNKKHVALGVKEDLEAERNAVAIRTKHNHTILREKRLK
;
A
#
# COMPACT_ATOMS: atom_id res chain seq x y z
N MET A 1 18.19 4.09 29.79
CA MET A 1 17.45 4.93 28.80
C MET A 1 16.05 4.34 28.62
N ARG A 2 15.00 5.08 28.93
CA ARG A 2 13.61 4.64 28.69
C ARG A 2 13.33 4.62 27.20
N SER A 3 12.93 3.47 26.64
CA SER A 3 12.46 3.35 25.27
C SER A 3 11.09 4.03 25.16
N VAL A 4 10.95 5.04 24.33
CA VAL A 4 9.66 5.64 24.02
C VAL A 4 9.12 4.96 22.76
N LEU A 5 7.97 4.31 22.86
CA LEU A 5 7.27 3.74 21.73
C LEU A 5 6.57 4.88 20.96
N ILE A 6 6.81 4.97 19.67
CA ILE A 6 6.17 5.96 18.80
C ILE A 6 5.23 5.22 17.85
N ARG A 7 3.97 5.64 17.83
CA ARG A 7 2.97 5.09 16.91
C ARG A 7 3.35 5.44 15.47
N ARG A 8 3.55 4.42 14.64
CA ARG A 8 3.91 4.57 13.23
C ARG A 8 2.69 4.88 12.35
N PHE A 9 1.55 4.28 12.66
CA PHE A 9 0.30 4.44 11.92
C PHE A 9 -0.83 4.85 12.86
N GLU A 10 -1.68 5.73 12.40
CA GLU A 10 -2.90 6.12 13.13
C GLU A 10 -3.91 4.97 13.19
N ILE A 11 -4.82 5.02 14.16
CA ILE A 11 -5.86 3.98 14.30
C ILE A 11 -6.70 3.87 13.03
N SER A 12 -7.02 4.99 12.39
CA SER A 12 -7.75 4.99 11.12
C SER A 12 -7.01 4.26 10.00
N ASP A 13 -5.67 4.39 9.92
CA ASP A 13 -4.87 3.67 8.92
C ASP A 13 -4.91 2.16 9.20
N GLN A 14 -4.85 1.78 10.48
CA GLN A 14 -4.90 0.39 10.93
C GLN A 14 -6.27 -0.24 10.64
N LEU A 15 -7.36 0.44 10.99
CA LEU A 15 -8.72 -0.04 10.74
C LEU A 15 -9.01 -0.13 9.24
N THR A 16 -8.59 0.86 8.47
CA THR A 16 -8.74 0.81 7.01
C THR A 16 -7.99 -0.38 6.42
N HIS A 17 -6.76 -0.65 6.87
CA HIS A 17 -6.02 -1.82 6.42
C HIS A 17 -6.71 -3.14 6.79
N LEU A 18 -7.23 -3.26 8.02
CA LEU A 18 -7.93 -4.45 8.49
C LEU A 18 -9.21 -4.70 7.67
N PHE A 19 -10.08 -3.68 7.54
CA PHE A 19 -11.32 -3.82 6.76
C PHE A 19 -11.06 -4.04 5.29
N ASN A 20 -10.04 -3.38 4.71
CA ASN A 20 -9.62 -3.62 3.34
C ASN A 20 -9.18 -5.08 3.15
N ALA A 21 -8.39 -5.65 4.06
CA ALA A 21 -7.96 -7.05 3.99
C ALA A 21 -9.15 -8.01 4.12
N LEU A 22 -10.09 -7.74 5.03
CA LEU A 22 -11.30 -8.55 5.20
C LEU A 22 -12.18 -8.51 3.93
N PHE A 23 -12.44 -7.33 3.39
CA PHE A 23 -13.26 -7.19 2.17
C PHE A 23 -12.58 -7.84 0.98
N TRP A 24 -11.26 -7.72 0.85
CA TRP A 24 -10.49 -8.41 -0.16
C TRP A 24 -10.60 -9.94 -0.05
N ALA A 25 -10.56 -10.50 1.17
CA ALA A 25 -10.71 -11.94 1.37
C ALA A 25 -12.10 -12.43 0.92
N VAL A 26 -13.16 -11.70 1.26
CA VAL A 26 -14.54 -12.03 0.83
C VAL A 26 -14.68 -11.90 -0.68
N LEU A 27 -14.17 -10.81 -1.27
CA LEU A 27 -14.21 -10.57 -2.72
C LEU A 27 -13.42 -11.64 -3.49
N ALA A 28 -12.26 -12.04 -2.99
CA ALA A 28 -11.47 -13.11 -3.59
C ALA A 28 -12.21 -14.46 -3.53
N ALA A 29 -12.75 -14.82 -2.38
CA ALA A 29 -13.50 -16.06 -2.21
C ALA A 29 -14.73 -16.11 -3.12
N THR A 30 -15.55 -15.06 -3.12
CA THR A 30 -16.76 -14.99 -3.95
C THR A 30 -16.42 -14.91 -5.44
N GLY A 31 -15.38 -14.19 -5.84
CA GLY A 31 -14.89 -14.12 -7.22
C GLY A 31 -14.41 -15.47 -7.74
N ILE A 32 -13.69 -16.24 -6.93
CA ILE A 32 -13.28 -17.63 -7.26
C ILE A 32 -14.50 -18.53 -7.43
N LEU A 33 -15.48 -18.45 -6.51
CA LEU A 33 -16.72 -19.22 -6.60
C LEU A 33 -17.49 -18.92 -7.86
N ILE A 34 -17.69 -17.63 -8.19
CA ILE A 34 -18.37 -17.19 -9.43
C ILE A 34 -17.63 -17.71 -10.66
N GLY A 35 -16.30 -17.52 -10.73
CA GLY A 35 -15.51 -17.96 -11.86
C GLY A 35 -15.40 -19.50 -11.99
N SER A 36 -15.44 -20.25 -10.91
CA SER A 36 -15.44 -21.71 -10.94
C SER A 36 -16.80 -22.26 -11.39
N ALA A 37 -17.91 -21.73 -10.90
CA ALA A 37 -19.25 -22.11 -11.33
C ALA A 37 -19.44 -21.87 -12.84
N SER A 38 -19.03 -20.70 -13.35
CA SER A 38 -19.10 -20.40 -14.77
C SER A 38 -18.29 -21.36 -15.65
N ARG A 39 -17.12 -21.82 -15.18
CA ARG A 39 -16.30 -22.82 -15.91
C ARG A 39 -16.87 -24.23 -15.88
N ALA A 40 -17.55 -24.58 -14.81
CA ALA A 40 -18.19 -25.90 -14.65
C ALA A 40 -19.55 -26.02 -15.37
N SER A 41 -19.91 -25.07 -16.23
CA SER A 41 -21.24 -24.98 -16.88
C SER A 41 -22.39 -24.87 -15.88
N GLY A 42 -22.09 -24.46 -14.64
CA GLY A 42 -23.04 -24.14 -13.59
C GLY A 42 -23.33 -22.64 -13.55
N GLU A 43 -24.56 -22.28 -13.24
CA GLU A 43 -24.91 -20.90 -12.95
C GLU A 43 -24.34 -20.49 -11.57
N PRO A 44 -23.58 -19.38 -11.45
CA PRO A 44 -23.20 -18.87 -10.16
C PRO A 44 -24.45 -18.48 -9.37
N THR A 45 -24.48 -18.81 -8.08
CA THR A 45 -25.64 -18.50 -7.25
C THR A 45 -25.87 -17.00 -7.16
N HIS A 46 -27.13 -16.55 -7.24
CA HIS A 46 -27.47 -15.14 -7.01
C HIS A 46 -26.91 -14.60 -5.70
N PHE A 47 -26.81 -15.47 -4.69
CA PHE A 47 -26.21 -15.11 -3.40
C PHE A 47 -24.73 -14.75 -3.54
N SER A 48 -23.89 -15.55 -4.23
CA SER A 48 -22.47 -15.26 -4.39
C SER A 48 -22.22 -13.98 -5.19
N ILE A 49 -23.02 -13.73 -6.23
CA ILE A 49 -22.98 -12.49 -7.02
C ILE A 49 -23.38 -11.31 -6.15
N GLY A 50 -24.48 -11.41 -5.40
CA GLY A 50 -24.98 -10.35 -4.52
C GLY A 50 -23.97 -9.98 -3.43
N VAL A 51 -23.36 -10.98 -2.77
CA VAL A 51 -22.29 -10.77 -1.77
C VAL A 51 -21.08 -10.10 -2.41
N HIS A 52 -20.65 -10.55 -3.61
CA HIS A 52 -19.52 -9.96 -4.30
C HIS A 52 -19.73 -8.47 -4.60
N PHE A 53 -20.88 -8.10 -5.15
CA PHE A 53 -21.22 -6.70 -5.39
C PHE A 53 -21.32 -5.88 -4.10
N ALA A 54 -21.99 -6.40 -3.07
CA ALA A 54 -22.15 -5.70 -1.79
C ALA A 54 -20.79 -5.35 -1.17
N PHE A 55 -19.85 -6.32 -1.15
CA PHE A 55 -18.50 -6.08 -0.64
C PHE A 55 -17.64 -5.20 -1.57
N GLY A 56 -17.87 -5.24 -2.89
CA GLY A 56 -17.26 -4.33 -3.84
C GLY A 56 -17.67 -2.87 -3.60
N PHE A 57 -18.95 -2.61 -3.38
CA PHE A 57 -19.46 -1.29 -2.99
C PHE A 57 -18.95 -0.86 -1.61
N ALA A 58 -18.95 -1.78 -0.63
CA ALA A 58 -18.41 -1.50 0.70
C ALA A 58 -16.93 -1.12 0.66
N LEU A 59 -16.13 -1.81 -0.17
CA LEU A 59 -14.72 -1.47 -0.39
C LEU A 59 -14.57 -0.08 -1.02
N ALA A 60 -15.37 0.26 -2.03
CA ALA A 60 -15.35 1.58 -2.66
C ALA A 60 -15.68 2.68 -1.65
N ILE A 61 -16.69 2.47 -0.81
CA ILE A 61 -17.09 3.40 0.27
C ILE A 61 -15.95 3.54 1.29
N LEU A 62 -15.36 2.43 1.76
CA LEU A 62 -14.25 2.44 2.72
C LEU A 62 -13.05 3.26 2.20
N LEU A 63 -12.63 3.00 0.97
CA LEU A 63 -11.49 3.70 0.37
C LEU A 63 -11.80 5.19 0.15
N SER A 64 -12.99 5.52 -0.32
CA SER A 64 -13.43 6.90 -0.49
C SER A 64 -13.49 7.65 0.85
N ALA A 65 -14.04 7.04 1.88
CA ALA A 65 -14.11 7.61 3.23
C ALA A 65 -12.70 7.85 3.79
N TYR A 66 -11.77 6.91 3.59
CA TYR A 66 -10.38 7.09 4.00
C TYR A 66 -9.68 8.23 3.23
N ILE A 67 -9.84 8.29 1.92
CA ILE A 67 -9.23 9.34 1.08
C ILE A 67 -9.76 10.73 1.49
N LEU A 68 -11.05 10.87 1.72
CA LEU A 68 -11.68 12.13 2.11
C LEU A 68 -11.34 12.51 3.55
N GLY A 69 -11.46 11.57 4.49
CA GLY A 69 -11.24 11.81 5.92
C GLY A 69 -9.78 11.96 6.32
N ALA A 70 -8.85 11.39 5.54
CA ALA A 70 -7.41 11.42 5.80
C ALA A 70 -6.62 12.05 4.65
N LYS A 71 -7.19 13.02 3.92
CA LYS A 71 -6.67 13.59 2.67
C LYS A 71 -5.18 13.97 2.74
N SER A 72 -4.76 14.70 3.76
CA SER A 72 -3.35 15.13 3.89
C SER A 72 -2.39 13.95 4.14
N ARG A 73 -2.83 12.91 4.86
CA ARG A 73 -2.05 11.68 5.07
C ARG A 73 -1.97 10.84 3.80
N PHE A 74 -3.10 10.73 3.09
CA PHE A 74 -3.15 10.04 1.80
C PHE A 74 -2.24 10.70 0.77
N GLN A 75 -2.27 12.02 0.65
CA GLN A 75 -1.38 12.76 -0.24
C GLN A 75 0.10 12.56 0.10
N ARG A 76 0.48 12.62 1.39
CA ARG A 76 1.84 12.31 1.84
C ARG A 76 2.25 10.88 1.51
N MET A 77 1.34 9.92 1.73
CA MET A 77 1.57 8.52 1.38
C MET A 77 1.85 8.37 -0.13
N LEU A 78 1.03 8.97 -0.99
CA LEU A 78 1.25 8.96 -2.44
C LEU A 78 2.60 9.58 -2.82
N PHE A 79 2.95 10.72 -2.24
CA PHE A 79 4.23 11.36 -2.48
C PHE A 79 5.40 10.45 -2.09
N GLU A 80 5.34 9.81 -0.92
CA GLU A 80 6.38 8.88 -0.46
C GLU A 80 6.48 7.62 -1.33
N ILE A 81 5.35 7.08 -1.80
CA ILE A 81 5.29 5.88 -2.64
C ILE A 81 5.92 6.14 -4.02
N PHE A 82 5.55 7.24 -4.66
CA PHE A 82 5.97 7.54 -6.03
C PHE A 82 7.29 8.33 -6.13
N ARG A 83 7.88 8.71 -5.00
CA ARG A 83 9.19 9.37 -4.99
C ARG A 83 10.28 8.37 -5.38
N THR A 84 11.04 8.69 -6.42
CA THR A 84 12.22 7.93 -6.85
C THR A 84 13.48 8.63 -6.35
N ASP A 85 14.20 7.99 -5.43
CA ASP A 85 15.41 8.52 -4.81
C ASP A 85 16.57 7.51 -4.85
N ARG A 86 17.79 7.97 -4.56
CA ARG A 86 18.99 7.10 -4.57
C ARG A 86 18.85 5.87 -3.64
N PRO A 87 18.32 5.99 -2.38
CA PRO A 87 18.06 4.85 -1.52
C PRO A 87 17.06 3.85 -2.12
N PHE A 88 16.03 4.32 -2.84
CA PHE A 88 15.08 3.48 -3.56
C PHE A 88 15.80 2.60 -4.60
N LEU A 89 16.61 3.21 -5.47
CA LEU A 89 17.34 2.48 -6.50
C LEU A 89 18.42 1.54 -5.91
N ALA A 90 19.12 1.99 -4.88
CA ALA A 90 20.16 1.20 -4.21
C ALA A 90 19.58 -0.04 -3.51
N TRP A 91 18.31 0.02 -3.04
CA TRP A 91 17.64 -1.11 -2.42
C TRP A 91 17.53 -2.34 -3.35
N PHE A 92 17.33 -2.12 -4.66
CA PHE A 92 17.24 -3.21 -5.63
C PHE A 92 18.54 -3.98 -5.79
N LYS A 93 19.70 -3.34 -5.62
CA LYS A 93 21.00 -4.00 -5.72
C LYS A 93 21.19 -5.08 -4.65
N CYS A 94 20.53 -4.92 -3.48
CA CYS A 94 20.61 -5.89 -2.39
C CYS A 94 19.25 -6.55 -2.09
N LEU A 95 18.19 -6.21 -2.83
CA LEU A 95 16.81 -6.65 -2.59
C LEU A 95 16.41 -6.55 -1.10
N GLY A 96 16.78 -5.43 -0.45
CA GLY A 96 16.51 -5.21 0.97
C GLY A 96 17.19 -6.20 1.92
N GLY A 97 18.17 -6.96 1.45
CA GLY A 97 18.86 -8.01 2.22
C GLY A 97 18.04 -9.30 2.39
N TYR A 98 16.89 -9.43 1.76
CA TYR A 98 16.06 -10.65 1.85
C TYR A 98 16.77 -11.91 1.36
N PRO A 99 17.57 -11.91 0.24
CA PRO A 99 18.29 -13.09 -0.19
C PRO A 99 19.24 -13.63 0.87
N SER A 100 19.98 -12.75 1.56
CA SER A 100 20.87 -13.15 2.65
C SER A 100 20.12 -13.75 3.84
N LYS A 101 18.94 -13.20 4.17
CA LYS A 101 18.08 -13.73 5.24
C LYS A 101 17.52 -15.12 4.91
N ILE A 102 17.04 -15.31 3.68
CA ILE A 102 16.50 -16.60 3.21
C ILE A 102 17.61 -17.66 3.18
N LEU A 103 18.79 -17.30 2.68
CA LEU A 103 19.93 -18.21 2.58
C LEU A 103 20.71 -18.35 3.90
N ASN A 104 20.23 -17.75 4.98
CA ASN A 104 20.88 -17.74 6.30
C ASN A 104 22.37 -17.32 6.26
N ARG A 105 22.72 -16.42 5.34
CA ARG A 105 24.09 -15.91 5.18
C ARG A 105 24.31 -14.65 6.03
N PRO A 106 25.50 -14.44 6.59
CA PRO A 106 25.82 -13.22 7.33
C PRO A 106 25.70 -12.00 6.39
N GLN A 107 24.84 -11.07 6.74
CA GLN A 107 24.66 -9.83 6.00
C GLN A 107 25.55 -8.75 6.62
N LYS A 108 26.40 -8.10 5.81
CA LYS A 108 27.08 -6.88 6.26
C LYS A 108 26.03 -5.81 6.51
N SER A 109 25.94 -5.30 7.73
CA SER A 109 24.95 -4.30 8.18
C SER A 109 24.92 -3.04 7.30
N SER A 110 26.03 -2.71 6.65
CA SER A 110 26.17 -1.57 5.75
C SER A 110 25.64 -1.78 4.32
N SER A 111 25.12 -2.98 3.99
CA SER A 111 24.71 -3.29 2.61
C SER A 111 23.29 -2.86 2.27
N VAL A 112 22.43 -2.64 3.26
CA VAL A 112 21.05 -2.18 3.04
C VAL A 112 20.99 -0.67 3.25
N PRO A 113 20.63 0.11 2.21
CA PRO A 113 20.55 1.55 2.33
C PRO A 113 19.47 1.95 3.35
N PRO A 114 19.63 3.07 4.06
CA PRO A 114 18.61 3.58 4.97
C PRO A 114 17.32 3.82 4.19
N GLN A 115 16.21 3.38 4.75
CA GLN A 115 14.88 3.51 4.16
C GLN A 115 14.02 4.44 5.02
N GLY A 116 13.19 5.25 4.37
CA GLY A 116 12.21 6.09 5.05
C GLY A 116 11.06 5.29 5.66
N ARG A 117 9.88 5.91 5.74
CA ARG A 117 8.66 5.28 6.29
C ARG A 117 8.29 3.98 5.55
N TYR A 118 8.50 3.95 4.23
CA TYR A 118 8.30 2.78 3.39
C TYR A 118 9.62 2.39 2.71
N ASN A 119 9.95 1.10 2.76
CA ASN A 119 11.06 0.60 1.95
C ASN A 119 10.67 0.49 0.47
N ALA A 120 11.65 0.35 -0.42
CA ALA A 120 11.39 0.34 -1.86
C ALA A 120 10.41 -0.77 -2.29
N GLY A 121 10.50 -1.96 -1.69
CA GLY A 121 9.55 -3.06 -1.96
C GLY A 121 8.13 -2.72 -1.52
N GLN A 122 7.95 -2.09 -0.36
CA GLN A 122 6.65 -1.61 0.12
C GLN A 122 6.10 -0.52 -0.80
N ARG A 123 6.93 0.40 -1.29
CA ARG A 123 6.51 1.47 -2.21
C ARG A 123 5.96 0.89 -3.50
N ILE A 124 6.62 -0.10 -4.10
CA ILE A 124 6.11 -0.80 -5.29
C ILE A 124 4.82 -1.53 -4.98
N ALA A 125 4.77 -2.29 -3.89
CA ALA A 125 3.58 -3.04 -3.51
C ALA A 125 2.36 -2.13 -3.29
N TYR A 126 2.53 -1.00 -2.60
CA TYR A 126 1.46 -0.01 -2.40
C TYR A 126 1.04 0.66 -3.72
N GLY A 127 1.99 1.03 -4.58
CA GLY A 127 1.70 1.58 -5.90
C GLY A 127 0.90 0.60 -6.76
N ALA A 128 1.33 -0.66 -6.81
CA ALA A 128 0.63 -1.73 -7.52
C ALA A 128 -0.77 -1.97 -6.92
N LEU A 129 -0.91 -2.00 -5.59
CA LEU A 129 -2.19 -2.17 -4.91
C LEU A 129 -3.18 -1.06 -5.26
N ILE A 130 -2.74 0.21 -5.24
CA ILE A 130 -3.57 1.36 -5.62
C ILE A 130 -4.05 1.22 -7.07
N PHE A 131 -3.13 0.92 -7.99
CA PHE A 131 -3.45 0.76 -9.40
C PHE A 131 -4.43 -0.40 -9.64
N LEU A 132 -4.19 -1.56 -9.04
CA LEU A 132 -5.04 -2.74 -9.18
C LEU A 132 -6.42 -2.53 -8.54
N ASN A 133 -6.50 -1.85 -7.39
CA ASN A 133 -7.80 -1.48 -6.80
C ASN A 133 -8.61 -0.56 -7.73
N ILE A 134 -7.97 0.41 -8.38
CA ILE A 134 -8.65 1.27 -9.37
C ILE A 134 -9.18 0.43 -10.54
N LEU A 135 -8.37 -0.46 -11.10
CA LEU A 135 -8.81 -1.34 -12.19
C LEU A 135 -9.94 -2.27 -11.78
N LEU A 136 -9.85 -2.89 -10.60
CA LEU A 136 -10.86 -3.80 -10.07
C LEU A 136 -12.19 -3.09 -9.80
N LEU A 137 -12.14 -1.91 -9.16
CA LEU A 137 -13.35 -1.14 -8.90
C LEU A 137 -13.98 -0.64 -10.21
N ALA A 138 -13.20 -0.04 -11.11
CA ALA A 138 -13.70 0.46 -12.37
C ALA A 138 -14.32 -0.66 -13.25
N SER A 139 -13.60 -1.77 -13.39
CA SER A 139 -14.11 -2.92 -14.16
C SER A 139 -15.28 -3.61 -13.45
N GLY A 140 -15.28 -3.68 -12.12
CA GLY A 140 -16.39 -4.21 -11.33
C GLY A 140 -17.67 -3.38 -11.48
N PHE A 141 -17.57 -2.05 -11.44
CA PHE A 141 -18.69 -1.15 -11.73
C PHE A 141 -19.17 -1.27 -13.16
N ALA A 142 -18.27 -1.42 -14.13
CA ALA A 142 -18.66 -1.67 -15.53
C ALA A 142 -19.42 -3.00 -15.67
N LEU A 143 -18.94 -4.07 -15.03
CA LEU A 143 -19.64 -5.36 -15.02
C LEU A 143 -21.02 -5.25 -14.36
N PHE A 144 -21.14 -4.52 -13.25
CA PHE A 144 -22.41 -4.27 -12.58
C PHE A 144 -23.39 -3.53 -13.50
N ALA A 145 -22.92 -2.46 -14.16
CA ALA A 145 -23.75 -1.66 -15.07
C ALA A 145 -24.19 -2.43 -16.34
N LEU A 146 -23.31 -3.31 -16.83
CA LEU A 146 -23.56 -4.13 -18.03
C LEU A 146 -24.18 -5.50 -17.71
N HIS A 147 -24.57 -5.74 -16.45
CA HIS A 147 -25.18 -7.02 -16.04
C HIS A 147 -26.66 -7.10 -16.42
N GLN A 148 -26.96 -6.79 -17.69
CA GLN A 148 -28.28 -6.95 -18.27
C GLN A 148 -28.24 -8.09 -19.32
N PRO A 149 -29.31 -8.88 -19.47
CA PRO A 149 -29.29 -10.05 -20.38
C PRO A 149 -28.85 -9.73 -21.81
N GLN A 150 -29.17 -8.52 -22.29
CA GLN A 150 -28.79 -8.08 -23.64
C GLN A 150 -27.31 -7.70 -23.73
N GLU A 151 -26.69 -7.24 -22.64
CA GLU A 151 -25.36 -6.70 -22.63
C GLU A 151 -24.27 -7.75 -22.27
N VAL A 152 -24.64 -8.86 -21.65
CA VAL A 152 -23.70 -9.92 -21.23
C VAL A 152 -22.89 -10.49 -22.40
N GLN A 153 -23.44 -10.44 -23.62
CA GLN A 153 -22.72 -10.85 -24.83
C GLN A 153 -21.96 -9.73 -25.53
N SER A 154 -22.06 -8.50 -25.05
CA SER A 154 -21.38 -7.35 -25.64
C SER A 154 -19.84 -7.45 -25.52
N SER A 155 -19.13 -6.82 -26.45
CA SER A 155 -17.68 -6.71 -26.39
C SER A 155 -17.22 -5.93 -25.17
N ALA A 156 -18.00 -4.94 -24.71
CA ALA A 156 -17.73 -4.15 -23.53
C ALA A 156 -17.78 -4.99 -22.25
N TYR A 157 -18.78 -5.85 -22.09
CA TYR A 157 -18.87 -6.78 -20.96
C TYR A 157 -17.67 -7.73 -20.93
N ARG A 158 -17.33 -8.34 -22.08
CA ARG A 158 -16.18 -9.26 -22.19
C ARG A 158 -14.86 -8.57 -21.88
N LEU A 159 -14.67 -7.34 -22.35
CA LEU A 159 -13.48 -6.55 -22.01
C LEU A 159 -13.40 -6.25 -20.50
N ALA A 160 -14.51 -5.79 -19.91
CA ALA A 160 -14.57 -5.52 -18.47
C ALA A 160 -14.26 -6.78 -17.65
N LEU A 161 -14.80 -7.94 -18.04
CA LEU A 161 -14.54 -9.23 -17.40
C LEU A 161 -13.08 -9.65 -17.53
N CYS A 162 -12.47 -9.48 -18.71
CA CYS A 162 -11.06 -9.78 -18.93
C CYS A 162 -10.16 -8.89 -18.07
N VAL A 163 -10.42 -7.59 -18.02
CA VAL A 163 -9.68 -6.64 -17.17
C VAL A 163 -9.85 -6.98 -15.70
N HIS A 164 -11.09 -7.25 -15.25
CA HIS A 164 -11.38 -7.58 -13.86
C HIS A 164 -10.68 -8.87 -13.42
N SER A 165 -10.80 -9.93 -14.20
CA SER A 165 -10.18 -11.23 -13.91
C SER A 165 -8.65 -11.16 -13.97
N GLY A 166 -8.09 -10.45 -14.95
CA GLY A 166 -6.65 -10.24 -15.08
C GLY A 166 -6.08 -9.42 -13.92
N ALA A 167 -6.74 -8.31 -13.56
CA ALA A 167 -6.36 -7.50 -12.41
C ALA A 167 -6.45 -8.29 -11.10
N PHE A 168 -7.47 -9.13 -10.93
CA PHE A 168 -7.60 -10.02 -9.78
C PHE A 168 -6.43 -11.01 -9.70
N GLY A 169 -6.08 -11.69 -10.81
CA GLY A 169 -4.95 -12.62 -10.85
C GLY A 169 -3.63 -11.95 -10.45
N LEU A 170 -3.35 -10.75 -10.97
CA LEU A 170 -2.16 -9.96 -10.57
C LEU A 170 -2.23 -9.53 -9.10
N ALA A 171 -3.40 -9.15 -8.62
CA ALA A 171 -3.58 -8.70 -7.26
C ALA A 171 -3.40 -9.82 -6.23
N CYS A 172 -3.65 -11.07 -6.57
CA CYS A 172 -3.37 -12.23 -5.72
C CYS A 172 -1.87 -12.41 -5.41
N LEU A 173 -0.96 -11.88 -6.25
CA LEU A 173 0.47 -11.91 -6.02
C LEU A 173 0.88 -11.01 -4.82
N LEU A 174 0.10 -9.97 -4.53
CA LEU A 174 0.41 -9.04 -3.44
C LEU A 174 0.32 -9.71 -2.06
N PRO A 175 -0.79 -10.34 -1.64
CA PRO A 175 -0.82 -11.05 -0.38
C PRO A 175 0.13 -12.27 -0.35
N ALA A 176 0.31 -12.96 -1.49
CA ALA A 176 1.25 -14.08 -1.62
C ALA A 176 2.71 -13.66 -1.33
N THR A 177 3.08 -12.43 -1.64
CA THR A 177 4.40 -11.88 -1.32
C THR A 177 4.43 -11.14 0.02
N HIS A 178 3.37 -10.39 0.34
CA HIS A 178 3.30 -9.56 1.54
C HIS A 178 3.31 -10.39 2.83
N ILE A 179 2.54 -11.46 2.89
CA ILE A 179 2.42 -12.31 4.10
C ILE A 179 3.77 -12.95 4.45
N PRO A 180 4.46 -13.67 3.55
CA PRO A 180 5.79 -14.23 3.85
C PRO A 180 6.82 -13.16 4.23
N MET A 181 6.81 -12.01 3.54
CA MET A 181 7.74 -10.91 3.85
C MET A 181 7.52 -10.33 5.25
N ALA A 182 6.27 -10.25 5.72
CA ALA A 182 5.96 -9.86 7.09
C ALA A 182 6.58 -10.82 8.12
N PHE A 183 6.52 -12.12 7.86
CA PHE A 183 7.17 -13.13 8.71
C PHE A 183 8.70 -13.08 8.64
N LEU A 184 9.29 -12.91 7.44
CA LEU A 184 10.75 -12.83 7.26
C LEU A 184 11.38 -11.57 7.85
N SER A 185 10.63 -10.47 7.94
CA SER A 185 11.13 -9.22 8.55
C SER A 185 11.13 -9.25 10.07
N ARG A 186 10.59 -10.30 10.69
CA ARG A 186 10.46 -10.45 12.13
C ARG A 186 11.81 -10.69 12.82
N PRO A 187 12.11 -10.01 13.95
CA PRO A 187 13.22 -10.38 14.81
C PRO A 187 13.01 -11.77 15.41
N ARG A 188 14.02 -12.65 15.30
CA ARG A 188 13.94 -14.05 15.78
C ARG A 188 13.68 -14.21 17.29
N SER A 189 13.80 -13.13 18.06
CA SER A 189 13.76 -13.15 19.53
C SER A 189 12.38 -12.90 20.16
N LYS A 190 11.31 -12.69 19.36
CA LYS A 190 9.98 -12.31 19.89
C LYS A 190 8.88 -13.32 19.60
N PRO A 191 7.99 -13.63 20.59
CA PRO A 191 6.89 -14.58 20.44
C PRO A 191 5.81 -14.05 19.46
N CYS A 192 4.96 -14.98 18.96
CA CYS A 192 3.93 -14.71 17.95
C CYS A 192 2.90 -13.63 18.33
N CYS A 193 2.58 -13.50 19.62
CA CYS A 193 1.63 -12.52 20.13
C CYS A 193 2.07 -11.04 19.95
N CYS A 194 3.37 -10.80 19.73
CA CYS A 194 3.91 -9.44 19.53
C CYS A 194 3.86 -8.95 18.07
N LEU A 195 3.32 -9.76 17.13
CA LEU A 195 3.19 -9.38 15.71
C LEU A 195 2.37 -8.11 15.53
N TRP A 196 1.30 -7.96 16.31
CA TRP A 196 0.42 -6.80 16.26
C TRP A 196 1.11 -5.54 16.77
N GLU A 197 1.86 -5.64 17.87
CA GLU A 197 2.59 -4.49 18.43
C GLU A 197 3.75 -4.03 17.54
N GLU A 198 4.53 -4.95 16.94
CA GLU A 198 5.66 -4.56 16.07
C GLU A 198 5.22 -4.01 14.72
N PHE A 199 4.10 -4.47 14.19
CA PHE A 199 3.55 -3.91 12.95
C PHE A 199 3.12 -2.45 13.13
N PHE A 200 2.67 -2.07 14.33
CA PHE A 200 2.15 -0.74 14.63
C PHE A 200 3.10 0.15 15.42
N TRP A 201 4.15 -0.41 16.07
CA TRP A 201 5.09 0.33 16.90
C TRP A 201 6.53 0.15 16.40
N GLN A 202 7.23 1.25 16.11
CA GLN A 202 8.65 1.22 15.77
C GLN A 202 9.53 1.55 16.99
N ASN A 203 10.61 0.78 17.19
CA ASN A 203 11.58 1.05 18.26
C ASN A 203 12.38 2.34 17.94
N LYS A 204 12.57 3.18 18.93
CA LYS A 204 13.11 4.55 18.90
C LYS A 204 14.41 4.76 18.12
N LYS A 205 15.27 3.76 17.98
CA LYS A 205 16.58 3.91 17.31
C LYS A 205 16.47 4.24 15.81
N HIS A 206 15.47 3.72 15.11
CA HIS A 206 15.26 4.00 13.69
C HIS A 206 14.47 5.29 13.43
N VAL A 207 13.58 5.65 14.35
CA VAL A 207 12.78 6.89 14.26
C VAL A 207 13.61 8.12 14.59
N ALA A 208 14.57 8.03 15.53
CA ALA A 208 15.44 9.14 15.87
C ALA A 208 16.34 9.60 14.70
N LEU A 209 16.73 8.68 13.82
CA LEU A 209 17.49 9.01 12.60
C LEU A 209 16.60 9.70 11.56
N GLY A 210 15.38 9.19 11.29
CA GLY A 210 14.46 9.80 10.35
C GLY A 210 13.94 11.17 10.80
N VAL A 211 13.59 11.31 12.09
CA VAL A 211 13.15 12.60 12.66
C VAL A 211 14.30 13.63 12.66
N LYS A 212 15.55 13.20 12.84
CA LYS A 212 16.70 14.09 12.76
C LYS A 212 16.95 14.59 11.34
N GLU A 213 16.83 13.72 10.35
CA GLU A 213 16.93 14.07 8.93
C GLU A 213 15.78 14.99 8.48
N ASP A 214 14.56 14.73 8.94
CA ASP A 214 13.39 15.58 8.64
C ASP A 214 13.52 16.97 9.28
N LEU A 215 13.99 17.04 10.55
CA LEU A 215 14.25 18.31 11.24
C LEU A 215 15.42 19.09 10.62
N GLU A 216 16.47 18.41 10.15
CA GLU A 216 17.57 19.05 9.42
C GLU A 216 17.13 19.55 8.05
N ALA A 217 16.29 18.79 7.33
CA ALA A 217 15.70 19.21 6.06
C ALA A 217 14.77 20.43 6.24
N GLU A 218 13.96 20.43 7.31
CA GLU A 218 13.08 21.56 7.64
C GLU A 218 13.85 22.80 8.07
N ARG A 219 14.89 22.65 8.88
CA ARG A 219 15.83 23.73 9.24
C ARG A 219 16.51 24.33 7.99
N ASN A 220 16.97 23.48 7.09
CA ASN A 220 17.62 23.93 5.86
C ASN A 220 16.63 24.65 4.93
N ALA A 221 15.40 24.17 4.81
CA ALA A 221 14.35 24.83 4.05
C ALA A 221 13.98 26.20 4.63
N VAL A 222 13.88 26.31 5.95
CA VAL A 222 13.64 27.60 6.65
C VAL A 222 14.82 28.55 6.44
N ALA A 223 16.05 28.09 6.56
CA ALA A 223 17.25 28.90 6.35
C ALA A 223 17.34 29.45 4.91
N ILE A 224 17.03 28.61 3.91
CA ILE A 224 16.99 29.04 2.50
C ILE A 224 15.91 30.10 2.29
N ARG A 225 14.70 29.92 2.86
CA ARG A 225 13.59 30.86 2.75
C ARG A 225 13.91 32.21 3.41
N THR A 226 14.56 32.18 4.55
CA THR A 226 15.00 33.40 5.26
C THR A 226 16.06 34.14 4.45
N LYS A 227 17.04 33.43 3.89
CA LYS A 227 18.09 34.04 3.04
C LYS A 227 17.50 34.67 1.77
N HIS A 228 16.54 34.01 1.14
CA HIS A 228 15.84 34.53 -0.02
C HIS A 228 15.04 35.81 0.29
N ASN A 229 14.31 35.82 1.43
CA ASN A 229 13.57 37.00 1.86
C ASN A 229 14.49 38.19 2.19
N HIS A 230 15.66 37.94 2.82
CA HIS A 230 16.67 38.98 3.07
C HIS A 230 17.23 39.57 1.78
N THR A 231 17.44 38.74 0.76
CA THR A 231 17.91 39.20 -0.55
C THR A 231 16.88 40.13 -1.24
N ILE A 232 15.61 39.71 -1.22
CA ILE A 232 14.52 40.51 -1.80
C ILE A 232 14.35 41.86 -1.07
N LEU A 233 14.46 41.88 0.25
CA LEU A 233 14.36 43.11 1.05
C LEU A 233 15.54 44.06 0.80
N ARG A 234 16.74 43.51 0.56
CA ARG A 234 17.93 44.28 0.21
C ARG A 234 17.82 44.94 -1.17
N GLU A 235 17.31 44.18 -2.15
CA GLU A 235 17.06 44.74 -3.51
C GLU A 235 16.00 45.85 -3.52
N LYS A 236 14.95 45.75 -2.67
CA LYS A 236 13.92 46.78 -2.54
C LYS A 236 14.39 48.04 -1.83
N ARG A 237 15.49 47.98 -1.07
CA ARG A 237 16.08 49.20 -0.43
C ARG A 237 17.08 49.94 -1.31
N LEU A 238 17.49 49.30 -2.42
CA LEU A 238 18.46 49.89 -3.36
C LEU A 238 17.79 50.54 -4.60
N LYS A 239 16.46 50.46 -4.67
CA LYS A 239 15.59 51.16 -5.62
C LYS A 239 14.83 52.28 -4.92
#